data_ed4f00348d66c852a3a643e603f06eca
#
_entry.id   ed4f00348d66c852a3a643e603f06eca
#
_cell.length_a   1.000
_cell.length_b   1.000
_cell.length_c   1.000
_cell.angle_alpha   90.00
_cell.angle_beta   90.00
_cell.angle_gamma   90.00
#
_symmetry.space_group_name_H-M   'P 1'
#
loop_
_entity.id
_entity.type
_entity.pdbx_description
1 polymer ?
#
loop_
_entity_poly.entity_id
_entity_poly.type
_entity_poly.pdbx_seq_one_letter_code
_entity_poly.pdbx_strand_id
1 'polypeptide(L)'
;MGTIEVDANRYWGAQTERSLHNFDIGRETFVWGRPMIKALGILKKSAALANAELGELPTDIADLIARAGDEVIAGDLDAEFPLVVFQTGSGTQSNMNSNEVISNRAIELAGGERGSKSPVHPNDHVNRGQSSNDTFPTAMHIAVVNELAAMYPRVQQLRDTLDAKAKAYADVVMVGRTHLQDATPITLGQVISGWVAQIDFALDGIRYADSRARELAIGGTAVGTGLNAHPKFGALCAKKISEETGVEFTQADNLFAALGAHDALVQVSGALRVLADALMKIANDVRWYASGPRNGIGELIIPENEPGSSIMPGKVNPPSARP
;
A
#
# COMPACT_ATOMS: atom_id res chain seq x y z
N MET A 1 -24.90 24.49 4.75
CA MET A 1 -23.95 24.88 3.68
C MET A 1 -24.76 25.13 2.43
N GLY A 2 -24.40 26.12 1.60
CA GLY A 2 -25.14 26.43 0.37
C GLY A 2 -25.08 25.34 -0.69
N THR A 3 -25.70 25.56 -1.83
CA THR A 3 -25.58 24.70 -3.02
C THR A 3 -24.18 24.80 -3.60
N ILE A 4 -23.72 23.74 -4.27
CA ILE A 4 -22.50 23.69 -5.05
C ILE A 4 -22.80 22.96 -6.36
N GLU A 5 -22.25 23.44 -7.45
CA GLU A 5 -22.38 22.79 -8.75
C GLU A 5 -21.34 21.67 -8.86
N VAL A 6 -21.72 20.55 -9.43
CA VAL A 6 -20.88 19.37 -9.72
C VAL A 6 -21.08 19.02 -11.19
N ASP A 7 -20.00 18.74 -11.90
CA ASP A 7 -20.08 18.30 -13.31
C ASP A 7 -20.92 17.04 -13.41
N ALA A 8 -21.97 17.07 -14.22
CA ALA A 8 -22.91 15.97 -14.42
C ALA A 8 -22.24 14.68 -14.97
N ASN A 9 -21.05 14.79 -15.57
CA ASN A 9 -20.30 13.64 -16.07
C ASN A 9 -19.53 12.91 -14.97
N ARG A 10 -19.40 13.49 -13.76
CA ARG A 10 -18.65 12.91 -12.65
C ARG A 10 -19.51 12.00 -11.79
N TYR A 11 -18.86 11.01 -11.18
CA TYR A 11 -19.49 10.15 -10.19
C TYR A 11 -19.35 10.69 -8.76
N TRP A 12 -18.41 11.61 -8.49
CA TRP A 12 -18.38 12.26 -7.18
C TRP A 12 -19.54 13.26 -7.02
N GLY A 13 -19.76 13.69 -5.79
CA GLY A 13 -20.86 14.59 -5.44
C GLY A 13 -20.38 15.86 -4.73
N ALA A 14 -21.31 16.49 -4.05
CA ALA A 14 -21.10 17.79 -3.43
C ALA A 14 -20.02 17.82 -2.33
N GLN A 15 -19.80 16.72 -1.62
CA GLN A 15 -18.78 16.69 -0.57
C GLN A 15 -17.37 16.67 -1.18
N THR A 16 -17.17 15.85 -2.21
CA THR A 16 -15.90 15.82 -2.95
C THR A 16 -15.64 17.16 -3.62
N GLU A 17 -16.63 17.77 -4.27
CA GLU A 17 -16.49 19.07 -4.92
C GLU A 17 -16.08 20.16 -3.91
N ARG A 18 -16.70 20.21 -2.74
CA ARG A 18 -16.28 21.12 -1.66
C ARG A 18 -14.86 20.89 -1.20
N SER A 19 -14.43 19.62 -1.13
CA SER A 19 -13.07 19.27 -0.76
C SER A 19 -12.06 19.76 -1.79
N LEU A 20 -12.37 19.67 -3.07
CA LEU A 20 -11.55 20.21 -4.16
C LEU A 20 -11.34 21.73 -4.03
N HIS A 21 -12.37 22.46 -3.60
CA HIS A 21 -12.27 23.90 -3.37
C HIS A 21 -11.53 24.25 -2.08
N ASN A 22 -11.62 23.40 -1.06
CA ASN A 22 -11.07 23.67 0.27
C ASN A 22 -9.58 23.27 0.42
N PHE A 23 -9.14 22.24 -0.32
CA PHE A 23 -7.79 21.72 -0.25
C PHE A 23 -7.11 21.79 -1.62
N ASP A 24 -6.62 22.98 -1.95
CA ASP A 24 -5.95 23.27 -3.24
C ASP A 24 -4.43 23.27 -3.10
N ILE A 25 -3.86 22.13 -2.70
CA ILE A 25 -2.42 21.98 -2.48
C ILE A 25 -1.91 20.75 -3.24
N GLY A 26 -1.13 20.98 -4.29
CA GLY A 26 -0.37 19.92 -4.98
C GLY A 26 -1.23 18.91 -5.73
N ARG A 27 -2.38 19.31 -6.27
CA ARG A 27 -3.33 18.45 -7.01
C ARG A 27 -2.71 17.69 -8.17
N GLU A 28 -1.70 18.25 -8.82
CA GLU A 28 -1.02 17.62 -9.95
C GLU A 28 -0.13 16.44 -9.56
N THR A 29 0.25 16.33 -8.28
CA THR A 29 1.25 15.38 -7.82
C THR A 29 0.80 14.54 -6.63
N PHE A 30 0.06 15.12 -5.70
CA PHE A 30 -0.22 14.50 -4.39
C PHE A 30 -1.68 14.09 -4.26
N VAL A 31 -2.18 13.31 -5.21
CA VAL A 31 -3.47 12.62 -5.13
C VAL A 31 -3.27 11.18 -4.65
N TRP A 32 -4.32 10.55 -4.17
CA TRP A 32 -4.25 9.15 -3.78
C TRP A 32 -3.95 8.27 -5.00
N GLY A 33 -2.92 7.42 -4.85
CA GLY A 33 -2.58 6.44 -5.87
C GLY A 33 -3.49 5.20 -5.84
N ARG A 34 -3.34 4.38 -6.86
CA ARG A 34 -4.10 3.15 -7.10
C ARG A 34 -4.24 2.24 -5.87
N PRO A 35 -3.18 2.00 -5.02
CA PRO A 35 -3.32 1.14 -3.85
C PRO A 35 -4.39 1.60 -2.87
N MET A 36 -4.49 2.91 -2.63
CA MET A 36 -5.48 3.46 -1.71
C MET A 36 -6.90 3.43 -2.29
N ILE A 37 -7.05 3.78 -3.57
CA ILE A 37 -8.35 3.74 -4.27
C ILE A 37 -8.90 2.30 -4.28
N LYS A 38 -8.05 1.33 -4.64
CA LYS A 38 -8.39 -0.09 -4.61
C LYS A 38 -8.83 -0.54 -3.22
N ALA A 39 -8.11 -0.12 -2.18
CA ALA A 39 -8.43 -0.46 -0.80
C ALA A 39 -9.78 0.10 -0.35
N LEU A 40 -10.12 1.33 -0.76
CA LEU A 40 -11.45 1.89 -0.52
C LEU A 40 -12.55 1.08 -1.23
N GLY A 41 -12.34 0.66 -2.47
CA GLY A 41 -13.26 -0.22 -3.20
C GLY A 41 -13.49 -1.55 -2.48
N ILE A 42 -12.40 -2.23 -2.07
CA ILE A 42 -12.45 -3.48 -1.31
C ILE A 42 -13.25 -3.29 -0.01
N LEU A 43 -12.93 -2.25 0.73
CA LEU A 43 -13.60 -1.96 2.00
C LEU A 43 -15.10 -1.73 1.81
N LYS A 44 -15.50 -0.87 0.86
CA LYS A 44 -16.92 -0.54 0.66
C LYS A 44 -17.74 -1.72 0.14
N LYS A 45 -17.18 -2.51 -0.77
CA LYS A 45 -17.77 -3.79 -1.20
C LYS A 45 -17.96 -4.74 -0.01
N SER A 46 -16.89 -4.97 0.75
CA SER A 46 -16.92 -5.88 1.91
C SER A 46 -17.89 -5.43 2.99
N ALA A 47 -17.97 -4.14 3.26
CA ALA A 47 -18.89 -3.55 4.22
C ALA A 47 -20.36 -3.72 3.80
N ALA A 48 -20.67 -3.50 2.50
CA ALA A 48 -22.02 -3.69 1.97
C ALA A 48 -22.47 -5.16 2.09
N LEU A 49 -21.61 -6.11 1.67
CA LEU A 49 -21.88 -7.53 1.76
C LEU A 49 -22.03 -8.01 3.22
N ALA A 50 -21.20 -7.48 4.14
CA ALA A 50 -21.32 -7.78 5.56
C ALA A 50 -22.64 -7.26 6.14
N ASN A 51 -23.04 -6.05 5.81
CA ASN A 51 -24.31 -5.48 6.24
C ASN A 51 -25.52 -6.24 5.67
N ALA A 52 -25.46 -6.72 4.43
CA ALA A 52 -26.52 -7.55 3.86
C ALA A 52 -26.66 -8.89 4.59
N GLU A 53 -25.54 -9.56 4.89
CA GLU A 53 -25.53 -10.83 5.64
C GLU A 53 -26.08 -10.67 7.07
N LEU A 54 -25.90 -9.48 7.65
CA LEU A 54 -26.43 -9.12 8.98
C LEU A 54 -27.89 -8.61 8.97
N GLY A 55 -28.50 -8.44 7.79
CA GLY A 55 -29.83 -7.88 7.64
C GLY A 55 -29.93 -6.37 7.85
N GLU A 56 -28.79 -5.67 7.87
CA GLU A 56 -28.70 -4.21 8.07
C GLU A 56 -28.80 -3.42 6.75
N LEU A 57 -28.70 -4.11 5.60
CA LEU A 57 -28.82 -3.55 4.26
C LEU A 57 -29.58 -4.52 3.35
N PRO A 58 -30.55 -4.06 2.52
CA PRO A 58 -31.18 -4.90 1.53
C PRO A 58 -30.18 -5.52 0.56
N THR A 59 -30.37 -6.79 0.22
CA THR A 59 -29.41 -7.55 -0.62
C THR A 59 -29.25 -6.93 -2.01
N ASP A 60 -30.33 -6.45 -2.63
CA ASP A 60 -30.32 -5.80 -3.95
C ASP A 60 -29.50 -4.48 -3.93
N ILE A 61 -29.59 -3.73 -2.86
CA ILE A 61 -28.77 -2.53 -2.65
C ILE A 61 -27.29 -2.90 -2.43
N ALA A 62 -27.03 -3.93 -1.63
CA ALA A 62 -25.66 -4.41 -1.40
C ALA A 62 -25.00 -4.92 -2.69
N ASP A 63 -25.75 -5.63 -3.53
CA ASP A 63 -25.26 -6.13 -4.83
C ASP A 63 -24.91 -4.98 -5.79
N LEU A 64 -25.71 -3.92 -5.83
CA LEU A 64 -25.40 -2.71 -6.60
C LEU A 64 -24.11 -2.03 -6.11
N ILE A 65 -23.97 -1.90 -4.78
CA ILE A 65 -22.75 -1.34 -4.17
C ILE A 65 -21.55 -2.23 -4.45
N ALA A 66 -21.69 -3.55 -4.35
CA ALA A 66 -20.60 -4.50 -4.62
C ALA A 66 -20.13 -4.41 -6.08
N ARG A 67 -21.04 -4.36 -7.05
CA ARG A 67 -20.71 -4.20 -8.48
C ARG A 67 -20.00 -2.87 -8.75
N ALA A 68 -20.45 -1.77 -8.19
CA ALA A 68 -19.76 -0.48 -8.30
C ALA A 68 -18.38 -0.52 -7.61
N GLY A 69 -18.28 -1.22 -6.47
CA GLY A 69 -17.02 -1.49 -5.78
C GLY A 69 -16.04 -2.29 -6.63
N ASP A 70 -16.51 -3.29 -7.39
CA ASP A 70 -15.67 -4.06 -8.31
C ASP A 70 -15.04 -3.18 -9.40
N GLU A 71 -15.76 -2.22 -9.94
CA GLU A 71 -15.22 -1.26 -10.93
C GLU A 71 -14.14 -0.34 -10.30
N VAL A 72 -14.32 0.07 -9.03
CA VAL A 72 -13.27 0.79 -8.28
C VAL A 72 -12.05 -0.12 -8.05
N ILE A 73 -12.26 -1.38 -7.67
CA ILE A 73 -11.19 -2.37 -7.48
C ILE A 73 -10.45 -2.64 -8.81
N ALA A 74 -11.14 -2.68 -9.94
CA ALA A 74 -10.55 -2.87 -11.26
C ALA A 74 -9.74 -1.64 -11.75
N GLY A 75 -10.09 -0.44 -11.30
CA GLY A 75 -9.45 0.83 -11.70
C GLY A 75 -10.24 1.63 -12.73
N ASP A 76 -11.42 1.17 -13.10
CA ASP A 76 -12.25 1.81 -14.13
C ASP A 76 -12.73 3.21 -13.71
N LEU A 77 -12.73 3.47 -12.41
CA LEU A 77 -13.18 4.72 -11.80
C LEU A 77 -12.06 5.53 -11.11
N ASP A 78 -10.78 5.26 -11.40
CA ASP A 78 -9.65 5.94 -10.74
C ASP A 78 -9.68 7.47 -10.92
N ALA A 79 -10.15 7.96 -12.08
CA ALA A 79 -10.29 9.39 -12.36
C ALA A 79 -11.34 10.10 -11.50
N GLU A 80 -12.17 9.36 -10.78
CA GLU A 80 -13.20 9.88 -9.89
C GLU A 80 -12.72 10.08 -8.44
N PHE A 81 -11.40 9.87 -8.19
CA PHE A 81 -10.75 10.07 -6.89
C PHE A 81 -9.71 11.21 -6.94
N PRO A 82 -10.14 12.47 -7.17
CA PRO A 82 -9.24 13.59 -7.44
C PRO A 82 -8.67 14.24 -6.18
N LEU A 83 -8.99 13.74 -4.98
CA LEU A 83 -8.66 14.42 -3.73
C LEU A 83 -7.19 14.25 -3.37
N VAL A 84 -6.61 15.35 -2.87
CA VAL A 84 -5.21 15.39 -2.44
C VAL A 84 -5.00 14.69 -1.10
N VAL A 85 -3.78 14.22 -0.87
CA VAL A 85 -3.38 13.65 0.42
C VAL A 85 -3.33 14.70 1.54
N PHE A 86 -3.16 15.99 1.19
CA PHE A 86 -3.15 17.13 2.12
C PHE A 86 -4.58 17.56 2.48
N GLN A 87 -5.32 16.69 3.11
CA GLN A 87 -6.66 16.91 3.65
C GLN A 87 -6.64 16.69 5.17
N THR A 88 -7.81 16.57 5.82
CA THR A 88 -7.83 16.24 7.25
C THR A 88 -7.24 14.87 7.52
N GLY A 89 -6.49 14.71 8.60
CA GLY A 89 -5.84 13.45 8.98
C GLY A 89 -6.81 12.29 9.23
N SER A 90 -8.08 12.60 9.51
CA SER A 90 -9.16 11.60 9.64
C SER A 90 -9.61 10.96 8.32
N GLY A 91 -9.18 11.49 7.16
CA GLY A 91 -9.54 10.98 5.83
C GLY A 91 -11.03 11.08 5.48
N THR A 92 -11.76 11.99 6.14
CA THR A 92 -13.20 12.15 5.94
C THR A 92 -13.54 12.45 4.49
N GLN A 93 -12.76 13.30 3.83
CA GLN A 93 -12.99 13.69 2.45
C GLN A 93 -12.85 12.48 1.51
N SER A 94 -11.84 11.65 1.67
CA SER A 94 -11.63 10.44 0.87
C SER A 94 -12.71 9.39 1.13
N ASN A 95 -13.14 9.21 2.38
CA ASN A 95 -14.28 8.36 2.69
C ASN A 95 -15.57 8.84 2.02
N MET A 96 -15.85 10.14 2.08
CA MET A 96 -17.03 10.73 1.43
C MET A 96 -16.94 10.61 -0.09
N ASN A 97 -15.77 10.83 -0.69
CA ASN A 97 -15.53 10.65 -2.10
C ASN A 97 -15.87 9.21 -2.54
N SER A 98 -15.36 8.20 -1.85
CA SER A 98 -15.68 6.81 -2.17
C SER A 98 -17.17 6.50 -2.03
N ASN A 99 -17.84 7.06 -1.02
CA ASN A 99 -19.27 6.89 -0.84
C ASN A 99 -20.07 7.50 -2.00
N GLU A 100 -19.71 8.71 -2.44
CA GLU A 100 -20.40 9.42 -3.54
C GLU A 100 -20.18 8.70 -4.88
N VAL A 101 -18.94 8.31 -5.20
CA VAL A 101 -18.59 7.61 -6.45
C VAL A 101 -19.32 6.28 -6.54
N ILE A 102 -19.24 5.45 -5.51
CA ILE A 102 -19.89 4.13 -5.49
C ILE A 102 -21.41 4.26 -5.51
N SER A 103 -21.98 5.23 -4.77
CA SER A 103 -23.42 5.46 -4.77
C SER A 103 -23.91 5.88 -6.16
N ASN A 104 -23.28 6.87 -6.80
CA ASN A 104 -23.70 7.34 -8.11
C ASN A 104 -23.52 6.30 -9.20
N ARG A 105 -22.45 5.49 -9.14
CA ARG A 105 -22.28 4.38 -10.07
C ARG A 105 -23.32 3.28 -9.85
N ALA A 106 -23.64 2.93 -8.62
CA ALA A 106 -24.69 1.98 -8.27
C ALA A 106 -26.08 2.45 -8.74
N ILE A 107 -26.39 3.74 -8.62
CA ILE A 107 -27.61 4.35 -9.12
C ILE A 107 -27.71 4.17 -10.65
N GLU A 108 -26.64 4.48 -11.37
CA GLU A 108 -26.59 4.32 -12.83
C GLU A 108 -26.76 2.85 -13.24
N LEU A 109 -26.10 1.91 -12.53
CA LEU A 109 -26.27 0.47 -12.75
C LEU A 109 -27.71 -0.01 -12.54
N ALA A 110 -28.47 0.69 -11.70
CA ALA A 110 -29.89 0.46 -11.47
C ALA A 110 -30.80 1.18 -12.48
N GLY A 111 -30.24 1.93 -13.44
CA GLY A 111 -30.99 2.73 -14.42
C GLY A 111 -31.55 4.04 -13.86
N GLY A 112 -31.06 4.49 -12.72
CA GLY A 112 -31.43 5.76 -12.08
C GLY A 112 -30.60 6.95 -12.53
N GLU A 113 -30.95 8.13 -12.04
CA GLU A 113 -30.26 9.39 -12.32
C GLU A 113 -29.19 9.68 -11.28
N ARG A 114 -27.95 9.96 -11.70
CA ARG A 114 -26.83 10.32 -10.82
C ARG A 114 -27.20 11.53 -9.96
N GLY A 115 -26.78 11.53 -8.70
CA GLY A 115 -27.09 12.58 -7.74
C GLY A 115 -28.46 12.47 -7.08
N SER A 116 -29.37 11.62 -7.58
CA SER A 116 -30.71 11.40 -7.01
C SER A 116 -30.70 10.81 -5.61
N LYS A 117 -29.61 10.12 -5.23
CA LYS A 117 -29.47 9.33 -3.99
C LYS A 117 -30.48 8.19 -3.88
N SER A 118 -31.05 7.76 -4.98
CA SER A 118 -32.03 6.67 -5.06
C SER A 118 -31.74 5.80 -6.30
N PRO A 119 -31.70 4.45 -6.17
CA PRO A 119 -32.02 3.67 -4.97
C PRO A 119 -30.89 3.58 -3.93
N VAL A 120 -29.67 4.04 -4.23
CA VAL A 120 -28.51 3.93 -3.34
C VAL A 120 -28.14 5.29 -2.77
N HIS A 121 -28.14 5.42 -1.44
CA HIS A 121 -27.73 6.65 -0.75
C HIS A 121 -26.27 6.53 -0.26
N PRO A 122 -25.40 7.56 -0.46
CA PRO A 122 -23.98 7.47 -0.11
C PRO A 122 -23.74 7.25 1.39
N ASN A 123 -24.51 7.89 2.27
CA ASN A 123 -24.33 7.78 3.72
C ASN A 123 -25.13 6.63 4.33
N ASP A 124 -26.40 6.47 3.93
CA ASP A 124 -27.30 5.53 4.59
C ASP A 124 -27.08 4.08 4.12
N HIS A 125 -26.55 3.91 2.88
CA HIS A 125 -26.30 2.61 2.30
C HIS A 125 -24.80 2.31 2.17
N VAL A 126 -24.04 3.08 1.38
CA VAL A 126 -22.60 2.81 1.14
C VAL A 126 -21.78 2.92 2.43
N ASN A 127 -22.13 3.87 3.29
CA ASN A 127 -21.43 4.11 4.58
C ASN A 127 -22.18 3.48 5.77
N ARG A 128 -23.12 2.57 5.57
CA ARG A 128 -23.91 1.94 6.63
C ARG A 128 -23.03 1.29 7.70
N GLY A 129 -23.23 1.65 8.97
CA GLY A 129 -22.48 1.11 10.10
C GLY A 129 -21.00 1.53 10.16
N GLN A 130 -20.62 2.59 9.46
CA GLN A 130 -19.24 3.05 9.32
C GLN A 130 -19.09 4.51 9.73
N SER A 131 -17.85 4.90 10.03
CA SER A 131 -17.38 6.29 10.15
C SER A 131 -16.13 6.46 9.31
N SER A 132 -15.78 7.69 8.93
CA SER A 132 -14.46 7.96 8.36
C SER A 132 -13.33 7.53 9.29
N ASN A 133 -13.57 7.58 10.60
CA ASN A 133 -12.56 7.29 11.61
C ASN A 133 -12.17 5.81 11.66
N ASP A 134 -13.03 4.87 11.28
CA ASP A 134 -12.69 3.45 11.17
C ASP A 134 -12.44 3.01 9.73
N THR A 135 -13.10 3.63 8.73
CA THR A 135 -12.92 3.25 7.33
C THR A 135 -11.58 3.67 6.75
N PHE A 136 -11.16 4.93 6.97
CA PHE A 136 -9.93 5.41 6.38
C PHE A 136 -8.67 4.67 6.87
N PRO A 137 -8.45 4.47 8.19
CA PRO A 137 -7.35 3.64 8.67
C PRO A 137 -7.46 2.19 8.17
N THR A 138 -8.65 1.61 8.10
CA THR A 138 -8.84 0.27 7.52
C THR A 138 -8.37 0.22 6.06
N ALA A 139 -8.74 1.21 5.23
CA ALA A 139 -8.27 1.28 3.85
C ALA A 139 -6.74 1.46 3.75
N MET A 140 -6.12 2.25 4.62
CA MET A 140 -4.66 2.38 4.71
C MET A 140 -3.98 1.03 4.99
N HIS A 141 -4.51 0.26 5.94
CA HIS A 141 -4.02 -1.07 6.29
C HIS A 141 -4.16 -2.05 5.12
N ILE A 142 -5.33 -2.10 4.46
CA ILE A 142 -5.55 -2.95 3.28
C ILE A 142 -4.56 -2.60 2.17
N ALA A 143 -4.37 -1.30 1.88
CA ALA A 143 -3.44 -0.84 0.85
C ALA A 143 -2.00 -1.31 1.15
N VAL A 144 -1.52 -1.06 2.37
CA VAL A 144 -0.15 -1.41 2.77
C VAL A 144 0.07 -2.92 2.75
N VAL A 145 -0.83 -3.72 3.30
CA VAL A 145 -0.69 -5.18 3.35
C VAL A 145 -0.71 -5.80 1.95
N ASN A 146 -1.55 -5.30 1.04
CA ASN A 146 -1.57 -5.76 -0.36
C ASN A 146 -0.26 -5.43 -1.09
N GLU A 147 0.31 -4.24 -0.87
CA GLU A 147 1.61 -3.86 -1.47
C GLU A 147 2.76 -4.69 -0.88
N LEU A 148 2.74 -4.98 0.42
CA LEU A 148 3.70 -5.91 1.04
C LEU A 148 3.60 -7.31 0.44
N ALA A 149 2.38 -7.83 0.24
CA ALA A 149 2.18 -9.14 -0.39
C ALA A 149 2.77 -9.20 -1.81
N ALA A 150 2.65 -8.11 -2.59
CA ALA A 150 3.25 -8.00 -3.92
C ALA A 150 4.78 -7.83 -3.87
N MET A 151 5.33 -7.26 -2.82
CA MET A 151 6.76 -7.03 -2.62
C MET A 151 7.51 -8.31 -2.22
N TYR A 152 6.95 -9.14 -1.34
CA TYR A 152 7.63 -10.32 -0.79
C TYR A 152 8.29 -11.23 -1.83
N PRO A 153 7.62 -11.66 -2.91
CA PRO A 153 8.24 -12.55 -3.89
C PRO A 153 9.47 -11.93 -4.56
N ARG A 154 9.50 -10.61 -4.77
CA ARG A 154 10.61 -9.90 -5.41
C ARG A 154 11.84 -9.82 -4.51
N VAL A 155 11.63 -9.50 -3.23
CA VAL A 155 12.72 -9.46 -2.24
C VAL A 155 13.24 -10.86 -1.99
N GLN A 156 12.36 -11.87 -1.91
CA GLN A 156 12.75 -13.27 -1.77
C GLN A 156 13.59 -13.74 -2.97
N GLN A 157 13.21 -13.39 -4.19
CA GLN A 157 13.98 -13.72 -5.41
C GLN A 157 15.40 -13.13 -5.36
N LEU A 158 15.53 -11.87 -4.93
CA LEU A 158 16.84 -11.24 -4.75
C LEU A 158 17.67 -11.98 -3.70
N ARG A 159 17.08 -12.25 -2.54
CA ARG A 159 17.69 -13.00 -1.44
C ARG A 159 18.21 -14.37 -1.92
N ASP A 160 17.37 -15.14 -2.62
CA ASP A 160 17.71 -16.49 -3.09
C ASP A 160 18.78 -16.46 -4.19
N THR A 161 18.76 -15.44 -5.04
CA THR A 161 19.81 -15.22 -6.05
C THR A 161 21.17 -14.94 -5.39
N LEU A 162 21.19 -14.15 -4.34
CA LEU A 162 22.40 -13.86 -3.57
C LEU A 162 22.88 -15.11 -2.81
N ASP A 163 21.97 -15.89 -2.22
CA ASP A 163 22.32 -17.14 -1.53
C ASP A 163 22.95 -18.17 -2.48
N ALA A 164 22.40 -18.32 -3.68
CA ALA A 164 22.98 -19.16 -4.71
C ALA A 164 24.39 -18.68 -5.11
N LYS A 165 24.61 -17.38 -5.23
CA LYS A 165 25.94 -16.80 -5.50
C LYS A 165 26.90 -16.98 -4.31
N ALA A 166 26.43 -16.85 -3.06
CA ALA A 166 27.24 -17.10 -1.87
C ALA A 166 27.78 -18.54 -1.88
N LYS A 167 26.94 -19.50 -2.24
CA LYS A 167 27.33 -20.92 -2.37
C LYS A 167 28.30 -21.15 -3.54
N ALA A 168 28.01 -20.56 -4.70
CA ALA A 168 28.85 -20.71 -5.90
C ALA A 168 30.26 -20.12 -5.73
N TYR A 169 30.41 -19.10 -4.90
CA TYR A 169 31.70 -18.42 -4.65
C TYR A 169 32.27 -18.71 -3.27
N ALA A 170 31.87 -19.83 -2.63
CA ALA A 170 32.31 -20.19 -1.29
C ALA A 170 33.84 -20.33 -1.16
N ASP A 171 34.51 -20.81 -2.23
CA ASP A 171 35.97 -21.07 -2.25
C ASP A 171 36.76 -19.96 -2.95
N VAL A 172 36.12 -18.87 -3.40
CA VAL A 172 36.79 -17.74 -4.07
C VAL A 172 37.42 -16.85 -3.02
N VAL A 173 38.70 -17.00 -2.80
CA VAL A 173 39.46 -16.21 -1.82
C VAL A 173 39.66 -14.79 -2.33
N MET A 174 39.43 -13.80 -1.49
CA MET A 174 39.65 -12.38 -1.73
C MET A 174 40.24 -11.69 -0.51
N VAL A 175 40.67 -10.45 -0.67
CA VAL A 175 41.15 -9.63 0.44
C VAL A 175 39.95 -9.05 1.21
N GLY A 176 39.85 -9.38 2.49
CA GLY A 176 38.95 -8.65 3.39
C GLY A 176 39.52 -7.26 3.68
N ARG A 177 38.62 -6.26 3.77
CA ARG A 177 39.00 -4.86 3.99
C ARG A 177 38.29 -4.26 5.18
N THR A 178 39.03 -3.45 5.94
CA THR A 178 38.46 -2.54 6.96
C THR A 178 38.94 -1.15 6.64
N HIS A 179 38.05 -0.14 6.68
CA HIS A 179 38.38 1.24 6.27
C HIS A 179 38.97 1.35 4.85
N LEU A 180 38.58 0.48 3.95
CA LEU A 180 39.12 0.30 2.58
C LEU A 180 40.62 -0.10 2.53
N GLN A 181 41.20 -0.48 3.66
CA GLN A 181 42.59 -0.99 3.73
C GLN A 181 42.56 -2.52 3.75
N ASP A 182 43.59 -3.12 3.15
CA ASP A 182 43.80 -4.57 3.14
C ASP A 182 43.91 -5.09 4.58
N ALA A 183 43.15 -6.16 4.87
CA ALA A 183 43.12 -6.79 6.18
C ALA A 183 43.42 -8.31 6.04
N THR A 184 42.52 -9.16 6.45
CA THR A 184 42.68 -10.63 6.45
C THR A 184 41.98 -11.27 5.26
N PRO A 185 42.42 -12.49 4.84
CA PRO A 185 41.71 -13.26 3.82
C PRO A 185 40.25 -13.52 4.19
N ILE A 186 39.37 -13.47 3.21
CA ILE A 186 37.96 -13.78 3.29
C ILE A 186 37.55 -14.45 1.96
N THR A 187 36.38 -15.07 1.88
CA THR A 187 35.85 -15.51 0.59
C THR A 187 34.73 -14.60 0.07
N LEU A 188 34.56 -14.53 -1.23
CA LEU A 188 33.46 -13.79 -1.84
C LEU A 188 32.11 -14.37 -1.39
N GLY A 189 32.04 -15.71 -1.23
CA GLY A 189 30.86 -16.36 -0.67
C GLY A 189 30.51 -15.87 0.75
N GLN A 190 31.52 -15.64 1.61
CA GLN A 190 31.31 -15.09 2.96
C GLN A 190 30.79 -13.66 2.90
N VAL A 191 31.31 -12.81 2.01
CA VAL A 191 30.80 -11.45 1.83
C VAL A 191 29.33 -11.47 1.42
N ILE A 192 28.99 -12.26 0.39
CA ILE A 192 27.60 -12.35 -0.11
C ILE A 192 26.68 -12.97 0.94
N SER A 193 27.13 -13.92 1.74
CA SER A 193 26.34 -14.49 2.84
C SER A 193 25.93 -13.44 3.88
N GLY A 194 26.80 -12.44 4.11
CA GLY A 194 26.48 -11.30 4.96
C GLY A 194 25.34 -10.45 4.37
N TRP A 195 25.31 -10.25 3.04
CA TRP A 195 24.20 -9.56 2.37
C TRP A 195 22.88 -10.33 2.49
N VAL A 196 22.93 -11.66 2.33
CA VAL A 196 21.77 -12.53 2.51
C VAL A 196 21.20 -12.39 3.93
N ALA A 197 22.08 -12.46 4.94
CA ALA A 197 21.66 -12.32 6.35
C ALA A 197 21.01 -10.94 6.64
N GLN A 198 21.48 -9.86 6.00
CA GLN A 198 20.88 -8.54 6.16
C GLN A 198 19.46 -8.49 5.56
N ILE A 199 19.24 -9.11 4.39
CA ILE A 199 17.91 -9.20 3.77
C ILE A 199 16.99 -10.09 4.61
N ASP A 200 17.46 -11.24 5.11
CA ASP A 200 16.69 -12.12 5.99
C ASP A 200 16.23 -11.37 7.25
N PHE A 201 17.14 -10.64 7.90
CA PHE A 201 16.80 -9.82 9.06
C PHE A 201 15.72 -8.76 8.76
N ALA A 202 15.85 -8.08 7.60
CA ALA A 202 14.87 -7.08 7.19
C ALA A 202 13.50 -7.73 6.89
N LEU A 203 13.47 -8.88 6.21
CA LEU A 203 12.23 -9.61 5.91
C LEU A 203 11.52 -10.07 7.19
N ASP A 204 12.25 -10.53 8.20
CA ASP A 204 11.65 -10.93 9.47
C ASP A 204 11.01 -9.74 10.19
N GLY A 205 11.68 -8.59 10.19
CA GLY A 205 11.11 -7.35 10.70
C GLY A 205 9.84 -6.89 9.97
N ILE A 206 9.83 -7.01 8.63
CA ILE A 206 8.66 -6.67 7.81
C ILE A 206 7.51 -7.66 8.06
N ARG A 207 7.77 -8.97 8.14
CA ARG A 207 6.72 -9.98 8.45
C ARG A 207 6.07 -9.74 9.81
N TYR A 208 6.86 -9.36 10.81
CA TYR A 208 6.32 -8.99 12.12
C TYR A 208 5.43 -7.75 12.02
N ALA A 209 5.87 -6.68 11.36
CA ALA A 209 5.09 -5.46 11.18
C ALA A 209 3.82 -5.69 10.35
N ASP A 210 3.91 -6.51 9.28
CA ASP A 210 2.77 -6.92 8.45
C ASP A 210 1.69 -7.63 9.28
N SER A 211 2.07 -8.55 10.17
CA SER A 211 1.11 -9.24 11.04
C SER A 211 0.28 -8.27 11.88
N ARG A 212 0.89 -7.19 12.35
CA ARG A 212 0.20 -6.13 13.12
C ARG A 212 -0.65 -5.22 12.22
N ALA A 213 -0.23 -5.00 10.98
CA ALA A 213 -0.99 -4.21 10.01
C ALA A 213 -2.27 -4.91 9.51
N ARG A 214 -2.44 -6.20 9.77
CA ARG A 214 -3.64 -6.96 9.42
C ARG A 214 -4.80 -6.81 10.41
N GLU A 215 -4.58 -6.12 11.52
CA GLU A 215 -5.62 -5.78 12.51
C GLU A 215 -6.31 -4.48 12.10
N LEU A 216 -7.63 -4.56 11.82
CA LEU A 216 -8.39 -3.48 11.22
C LEU A 216 -9.23 -2.71 12.25
N ALA A 217 -9.35 -1.41 12.06
CA ALA A 217 -10.17 -0.52 12.89
C ALA A 217 -11.68 -0.65 12.61
N ILE A 218 -12.07 -1.32 11.52
CA ILE A 218 -13.46 -1.40 11.06
C ILE A 218 -14.39 -1.96 12.14
N GLY A 219 -15.56 -1.34 12.28
CA GLY A 219 -16.53 -1.65 13.31
C GLY A 219 -16.40 -0.79 14.57
N GLY A 220 -15.32 0.02 14.70
CA GLY A 220 -15.18 0.96 15.81
C GLY A 220 -16.06 2.21 15.65
N THR A 221 -16.46 2.49 14.43
CA THR A 221 -17.26 3.67 14.05
C THR A 221 -16.58 4.98 14.45
N ALA A 222 -17.28 5.89 15.15
CA ALA A 222 -16.78 7.24 15.40
C ALA A 222 -15.60 7.29 16.40
N VAL A 223 -15.66 6.49 17.48
CA VAL A 223 -14.71 6.60 18.62
C VAL A 223 -14.28 5.23 19.19
N GLY A 224 -14.57 4.13 18.52
CA GLY A 224 -14.17 2.79 18.97
C GLY A 224 -15.27 2.00 19.70
N THR A 225 -16.43 2.61 19.92
CA THR A 225 -17.53 1.98 20.67
C THR A 225 -18.49 1.16 19.80
N GLY A 226 -18.36 1.24 18.47
CA GLY A 226 -19.25 0.56 17.53
C GLY A 226 -20.67 1.17 17.45
N LEU A 227 -20.84 2.43 17.83
CA LEU A 227 -22.13 3.11 17.78
C LEU A 227 -22.72 3.06 16.36
N ASN A 228 -24.01 2.68 16.25
CA ASN A 228 -24.75 2.50 15.00
C ASN A 228 -24.23 1.40 14.05
N ALA A 229 -23.40 0.48 14.54
CA ALA A 229 -23.01 -0.71 13.80
C ALA A 229 -23.54 -1.96 14.49
N HIS A 230 -23.85 -3.00 13.71
CA HIS A 230 -24.17 -4.31 14.28
C HIS A 230 -22.94 -4.88 15.01
N PRO A 231 -23.06 -5.51 16.21
CA PRO A 231 -21.90 -6.00 16.99
C PRO A 231 -20.94 -6.94 16.23
N LYS A 232 -21.44 -7.67 15.25
CA LYS A 232 -20.65 -8.58 14.41
C LYS A 232 -20.11 -7.94 13.13
N PHE A 233 -20.41 -6.67 12.87
CA PHE A 233 -20.10 -6.02 11.60
C PHE A 233 -18.59 -5.99 11.33
N GLY A 234 -17.79 -5.53 12.27
CA GLY A 234 -16.35 -5.38 12.07
C GLY A 234 -15.64 -6.71 11.76
N ALA A 235 -15.93 -7.74 12.53
CA ALA A 235 -15.36 -9.08 12.32
C ALA A 235 -15.80 -9.68 10.98
N LEU A 236 -17.07 -9.53 10.60
CA LEU A 236 -17.57 -10.03 9.32
C LEU A 236 -17.01 -9.24 8.14
N CYS A 237 -16.90 -7.93 8.26
CA CYS A 237 -16.28 -7.07 7.25
C CYS A 237 -14.81 -7.46 7.04
N ALA A 238 -14.02 -7.67 8.09
CA ALA A 238 -12.63 -8.13 8.01
C ALA A 238 -12.53 -9.50 7.31
N LYS A 239 -13.47 -10.42 7.57
CA LYS A 239 -13.56 -11.70 6.87
C LYS A 239 -13.82 -11.51 5.36
N LYS A 240 -14.76 -10.63 4.98
CA LYS A 240 -15.04 -10.33 3.57
C LYS A 240 -13.84 -9.67 2.86
N ILE A 241 -13.10 -8.80 3.56
CA ILE A 241 -11.85 -8.23 3.07
C ILE A 241 -10.82 -9.33 2.82
N SER A 242 -10.71 -10.31 3.73
CA SER A 242 -9.81 -11.45 3.58
C SER A 242 -10.18 -12.32 2.37
N GLU A 243 -11.47 -12.58 2.18
CA GLU A 243 -11.98 -13.32 1.01
C GLU A 243 -11.66 -12.60 -0.32
N GLU A 244 -11.79 -11.28 -0.35
CA GLU A 244 -11.54 -10.46 -1.54
C GLU A 244 -10.05 -10.34 -1.89
N THR A 245 -9.19 -10.22 -0.88
CA THR A 245 -7.74 -9.98 -1.07
C THR A 245 -6.89 -11.24 -1.13
N GLY A 246 -7.40 -12.35 -0.61
CA GLY A 246 -6.63 -13.58 -0.38
C GLY A 246 -5.61 -13.47 0.76
N VAL A 247 -5.66 -12.39 1.55
CA VAL A 247 -4.81 -12.17 2.73
C VAL A 247 -5.69 -12.12 3.98
N GLU A 248 -5.27 -12.79 5.04
CA GLU A 248 -6.02 -12.82 6.29
C GLU A 248 -5.97 -11.47 7.01
N PHE A 249 -7.13 -10.90 7.30
CA PHE A 249 -7.33 -9.72 8.12
C PHE A 249 -8.27 -10.05 9.28
N THR A 250 -8.10 -9.36 10.40
CA THR A 250 -8.97 -9.47 11.57
C THR A 250 -9.41 -8.09 12.04
N GLN A 251 -10.53 -8.04 12.76
CA GLN A 251 -10.86 -6.83 13.52
C GLN A 251 -9.87 -6.69 14.68
N ALA A 252 -9.38 -5.49 14.94
CA ALA A 252 -8.48 -5.22 16.05
C ALA A 252 -9.15 -5.51 17.40
N ASP A 253 -8.41 -6.10 18.33
CA ASP A 253 -8.88 -6.37 19.69
C ASP A 253 -9.23 -5.09 20.46
N ASN A 254 -8.46 -4.02 20.20
CA ASN A 254 -8.69 -2.72 20.81
C ASN A 254 -8.99 -1.66 19.76
N LEU A 255 -10.27 -1.43 19.52
CA LEU A 255 -10.74 -0.45 18.53
C LEU A 255 -10.42 1.00 18.91
N PHE A 256 -10.25 1.32 20.18
CA PHE A 256 -9.86 2.66 20.62
C PHE A 256 -8.43 2.99 20.19
N ALA A 257 -7.51 2.03 20.32
CA ALA A 257 -6.15 2.19 19.85
C ALA A 257 -6.08 2.22 18.31
N ALA A 258 -6.82 1.31 17.64
CA ALA A 258 -6.82 1.20 16.19
C ALA A 258 -7.40 2.44 15.46
N LEU A 259 -8.34 3.16 16.10
CA LEU A 259 -8.84 4.43 15.58
C LEU A 259 -7.95 5.63 15.93
N GLY A 260 -7.34 5.59 17.13
CA GLY A 260 -6.61 6.74 17.68
C GLY A 260 -5.16 6.87 17.25
N ALA A 261 -4.57 5.81 16.66
CA ALA A 261 -3.16 5.75 16.33
C ALA A 261 -2.90 4.96 15.02
N HIS A 262 -1.70 5.15 14.46
CA HIS A 262 -1.23 4.45 13.25
C HIS A 262 0.06 3.66 13.51
N ASP A 263 0.20 3.11 14.71
CA ASP A 263 1.44 2.48 15.20
C ASP A 263 1.91 1.35 14.29
N ALA A 264 0.97 0.50 13.82
CA ALA A 264 1.29 -0.60 12.91
C ALA A 264 1.87 -0.11 11.57
N LEU A 265 1.32 0.96 10.99
CA LEU A 265 1.83 1.53 9.75
C LEU A 265 3.18 2.22 9.93
N VAL A 266 3.40 2.88 11.08
CA VAL A 266 4.71 3.44 11.46
C VAL A 266 5.74 2.31 11.60
N GLN A 267 5.35 1.18 12.19
CA GLN A 267 6.21 0.01 12.33
C GLN A 267 6.57 -0.60 10.95
N VAL A 268 5.60 -0.73 10.04
CA VAL A 268 5.87 -1.16 8.65
C VAL A 268 6.84 -0.22 7.97
N SER A 269 6.64 1.09 8.07
CA SER A 269 7.55 2.10 7.52
C SER A 269 8.97 1.97 8.07
N GLY A 270 9.11 1.74 9.39
CA GLY A 270 10.39 1.48 10.03
C GLY A 270 11.07 0.20 9.53
N ALA A 271 10.31 -0.88 9.38
CA ALA A 271 10.83 -2.15 8.87
C ALA A 271 11.27 -2.07 7.40
N LEU A 272 10.50 -1.37 6.56
CA LEU A 272 10.89 -1.08 5.17
C LEU A 272 12.17 -0.25 5.08
N ARG A 273 12.38 0.67 6.03
CA ARG A 273 13.61 1.46 6.12
C ARG A 273 14.84 0.58 6.38
N VAL A 274 14.71 -0.46 7.23
CA VAL A 274 15.79 -1.43 7.46
C VAL A 274 16.14 -2.17 6.17
N LEU A 275 15.14 -2.58 5.38
CA LEU A 275 15.39 -3.20 4.08
C LEU A 275 16.09 -2.23 3.11
N ALA A 276 15.63 -0.98 3.04
CA ALA A 276 16.24 0.05 2.18
C ALA A 276 17.71 0.31 2.55
N ASP A 277 18.03 0.35 3.84
CA ASP A 277 19.40 0.51 4.33
C ASP A 277 20.28 -0.70 3.94
N ALA A 278 19.78 -1.93 4.13
CA ALA A 278 20.47 -3.13 3.70
C ALA A 278 20.74 -3.14 2.20
N LEU A 279 19.75 -2.80 1.37
CA LEU A 279 19.90 -2.72 -0.09
C LEU A 279 20.89 -1.62 -0.50
N MET A 280 20.87 -0.47 0.16
CA MET A 280 21.83 0.62 -0.07
C MET A 280 23.26 0.16 0.25
N LYS A 281 23.46 -0.53 1.36
CA LYS A 281 24.77 -1.09 1.74
C LYS A 281 25.26 -2.11 0.70
N ILE A 282 24.41 -3.03 0.27
CA ILE A 282 24.74 -4.04 -0.75
C ILE A 282 25.12 -3.37 -2.07
N ALA A 283 24.32 -2.39 -2.52
CA ALA A 283 24.59 -1.65 -3.74
C ALA A 283 25.93 -0.89 -3.68
N ASN A 284 26.26 -0.30 -2.54
CA ASN A 284 27.55 0.36 -2.33
C ASN A 284 28.71 -0.63 -2.34
N ASP A 285 28.59 -1.80 -1.71
CA ASP A 285 29.64 -2.83 -1.75
C ASP A 285 29.90 -3.30 -3.19
N VAL A 286 28.83 -3.64 -3.93
CA VAL A 286 28.96 -4.02 -5.36
C VAL A 286 29.66 -2.94 -6.18
N ARG A 287 29.30 -1.68 -5.95
CA ARG A 287 29.89 -0.53 -6.62
C ARG A 287 31.37 -0.36 -6.29
N TRP A 288 31.76 -0.56 -5.03
CA TRP A 288 33.16 -0.52 -4.62
C TRP A 288 33.96 -1.68 -5.21
N TYR A 289 33.50 -2.93 -5.10
CA TYR A 289 34.18 -4.10 -5.65
C TYR A 289 34.30 -4.08 -7.18
N ALA A 290 33.36 -3.42 -7.87
CA ALA A 290 33.40 -3.24 -9.32
C ALA A 290 34.17 -1.99 -9.77
N SER A 291 34.77 -1.22 -8.87
CA SER A 291 35.48 0.01 -9.20
C SER A 291 36.79 -0.25 -9.98
N GLY A 292 37.07 0.62 -10.90
CA GLY A 292 38.30 0.53 -11.75
C GLY A 292 37.99 0.19 -13.19
N PRO A 293 38.57 -0.88 -13.78
CA PRO A 293 39.35 -1.96 -13.12
C PRO A 293 40.82 -1.68 -12.85
N ARG A 294 41.44 -0.67 -13.49
CA ARG A 294 42.89 -0.46 -13.43
C ARG A 294 43.35 0.21 -12.14
N ASN A 295 42.64 1.25 -11.70
CA ASN A 295 42.99 2.06 -10.52
C ASN A 295 41.90 2.00 -9.47
N GLY A 296 41.17 0.90 -9.39
CA GLY A 296 40.16 0.63 -8.40
C GLY A 296 40.31 -0.78 -7.83
N ILE A 297 39.27 -1.28 -7.15
CA ILE A 297 39.31 -2.60 -6.52
C ILE A 297 39.23 -3.72 -7.56
N GLY A 298 38.32 -3.62 -8.54
CA GLY A 298 38.29 -4.50 -9.71
C GLY A 298 38.02 -5.98 -9.43
N GLU A 299 37.40 -6.31 -8.29
CA GLU A 299 37.13 -7.69 -7.88
C GLU A 299 35.83 -8.25 -8.48
N LEU A 300 34.91 -7.38 -8.87
CA LEU A 300 33.66 -7.76 -9.54
C LEU A 300 33.62 -7.19 -10.95
N ILE A 301 33.19 -8.00 -11.91
CA ILE A 301 32.85 -7.57 -13.25
C ILE A 301 31.31 -7.51 -13.31
N ILE A 302 30.78 -6.31 -13.55
CA ILE A 302 29.34 -6.09 -13.71
C ILE A 302 28.97 -6.02 -15.20
N PRO A 303 27.73 -6.38 -15.59
CA PRO A 303 27.28 -6.28 -16.96
C PRO A 303 27.35 -4.83 -17.49
N GLU A 304 27.74 -4.70 -18.77
CA GLU A 304 27.72 -3.45 -19.50
C GLU A 304 26.34 -3.19 -20.07
N ASN A 305 25.48 -2.50 -19.29
CA ASN A 305 24.09 -2.28 -19.69
C ASN A 305 23.91 -1.02 -20.55
N GLU A 306 24.80 -0.01 -20.37
CA GLU A 306 24.73 1.25 -21.09
C GLU A 306 26.09 1.96 -21.10
N PRO A 307 26.36 2.88 -22.06
CA PRO A 307 27.56 3.72 -22.05
C PRO A 307 27.62 4.58 -20.79
N GLY A 308 28.75 4.54 -20.10
CA GLY A 308 28.97 5.29 -18.87
C GLY A 308 29.35 6.76 -19.06
N SER A 309 29.64 7.19 -20.30
CA SER A 309 30.06 8.55 -20.61
C SER A 309 29.93 8.85 -22.09
N SER A 310 29.62 10.11 -22.45
CA SER A 310 29.57 10.58 -23.82
C SER A 310 30.96 10.86 -24.43
N ILE A 311 32.00 11.03 -23.60
CA ILE A 311 33.36 11.42 -24.05
C ILE A 311 34.45 10.43 -23.66
N MET A 312 34.14 9.40 -22.90
CA MET A 312 35.09 8.36 -22.46
C MET A 312 34.65 6.98 -23.00
N PRO A 313 35.11 6.59 -24.21
CA PRO A 313 34.78 5.29 -24.78
C PRO A 313 35.21 4.13 -23.84
N GLY A 314 34.39 3.13 -23.70
CA GLY A 314 34.65 1.96 -22.83
C GLY A 314 34.52 2.22 -21.33
N LYS A 315 34.07 3.39 -20.90
CA LYS A 315 33.68 3.61 -19.51
C LYS A 315 32.32 3.01 -19.24
N VAL A 316 32.27 2.11 -18.28
CA VAL A 316 31.04 1.48 -17.79
C VAL A 316 30.79 1.98 -16.37
N ASN A 317 29.57 2.47 -16.11
CA ASN A 317 29.12 2.77 -14.77
C ASN A 317 28.32 1.56 -14.23
N PRO A 318 28.22 1.39 -12.91
CA PRO A 318 27.33 0.39 -12.29
C PRO A 318 25.89 0.94 -12.11
N PRO A 319 25.09 1.18 -13.17
CA PRO A 319 23.77 1.79 -13.03
C PRO A 319 22.77 0.87 -12.30
N SER A 320 22.95 -0.43 -12.44
CA SER A 320 22.13 -1.44 -11.76
C SER A 320 22.42 -1.55 -10.25
N ALA A 321 23.49 -0.92 -9.76
CA ALA A 321 23.82 -0.86 -8.34
C ALA A 321 23.38 0.47 -7.69
N ARG A 322 22.63 1.31 -8.40
CA ARG A 322 22.02 2.51 -7.79
C ARG A 322 20.73 2.13 -7.08
N PRO A 323 20.48 2.69 -5.88
CA PRO A 323 19.23 2.50 -5.15
C PRO A 323 18.05 3.13 -5.85
#